data_ae865d0b5aebe99b87049976bffddd05
#
_entry.id   ae865d0b5aebe99b87049976bffddd05
#
_cell.length_a   1.000
_cell.length_b   1.000
_cell.length_c   1.000
_cell.angle_alpha   90.00
_cell.angle_beta   90.00
_cell.angle_gamma   90.00
#
_symmetry.space_group_name_H-M   'P 1'
#
loop_
_entity.id
_entity.type
_entity.pdbx_description
1 polymer ?
#
loop_
_entity_poly.entity_id
_entity_poly.type
_entity_poly.pdbx_seq_one_letter_code
_entity_poly.pdbx_strand_id
1 'polypeptide(L)'
;MKSYDVVIVGGGPAGLAAAIAAKKEGIDSILVIERDNQLGGILNQCIHNGFGLHTFKEELTGPEYAARFIDQAAELNIEYKLHTMVCDISKDKVVTVMNREEGIVMYQAKAVILAMGCRERPRGALNIPGYRPAGIYSAGTAQRLVNMEGFMPGKKVVILGSGDIGLIRARRMTFEGAEVKVVAEVMPYSGGLKRNIVQCLDDYDIPLLLSHTVIDIEGKDRLTGVVIAEVGPDRKPIPGTEVHYDCDTLLLSCGLIPENELSKQADVAMNPVTNGPLVDESLETNIDGVFACGNVLHVHDLVDYVSEEAATAGKNAALYVKNNCGKDAQKSDKVVEIKAIDGVRYTVPSTIHVDNMADLLTVRFRVGGVFKNSYISVYLNDERVQHRRKQVMAPGEMEQVILKKKDLEAYEGLETITVKIEEE
;
A
#
# COMPACT_ATOMS: atom_id res chain seq x y z
N MET A 1 17.48 -9.72 27.20
CA MET A 1 16.60 -9.28 26.10
C MET A 1 15.64 -8.25 26.67
N LYS A 2 15.56 -7.04 26.09
CA LYS A 2 14.59 -6.00 26.50
C LYS A 2 13.20 -6.40 26.00
N SER A 3 12.16 -6.12 26.79
CA SER A 3 10.77 -6.46 26.45
C SER A 3 9.94 -5.21 26.25
N TYR A 4 9.01 -5.28 25.31
CA TYR A 4 8.03 -4.24 24.99
C TYR A 4 6.62 -4.82 24.97
N ASP A 5 5.63 -4.02 25.25
CA ASP A 5 4.24 -4.41 25.08
C ASP A 5 3.88 -4.50 23.59
N VAL A 6 4.27 -3.47 22.81
CA VAL A 6 4.05 -3.43 21.38
C VAL A 6 5.33 -3.05 20.65
N VAL A 7 5.73 -3.85 19.65
CA VAL A 7 6.80 -3.51 18.72
C VAL A 7 6.18 -3.27 17.34
N ILE A 8 6.52 -2.14 16.74
CA ILE A 8 6.00 -1.72 15.42
C ILE A 8 7.15 -1.69 14.42
N VAL A 9 7.01 -2.42 13.33
CA VAL A 9 8.01 -2.55 12.28
C VAL A 9 7.69 -1.58 11.14
N GLY A 10 8.44 -0.48 11.06
CA GLY A 10 8.28 0.61 10.13
C GLY A 10 7.78 1.90 10.78
N GLY A 11 8.52 2.99 10.59
CA GLY A 11 8.24 4.33 11.11
C GLY A 11 7.56 5.27 10.09
N GLY A 12 6.91 4.69 9.08
CA GLY A 12 6.08 5.43 8.11
C GLY A 12 4.71 5.82 8.67
N PRO A 13 3.80 6.35 7.81
CA PRO A 13 2.47 6.82 8.25
C PRO A 13 1.66 5.74 8.97
N ALA A 14 1.71 4.49 8.51
CA ALA A 14 1.03 3.39 9.17
C ALA A 14 1.59 3.13 10.58
N GLY A 15 2.91 2.96 10.70
CA GLY A 15 3.53 2.66 11.99
C GLY A 15 3.35 3.77 13.02
N LEU A 16 3.45 5.03 12.61
CA LEU A 16 3.22 6.18 13.49
C LEU A 16 1.77 6.26 13.96
N ALA A 17 0.80 6.09 13.05
CA ALA A 17 -0.62 6.10 13.41
C ALA A 17 -0.98 4.95 14.36
N ALA A 18 -0.44 3.75 14.13
CA ALA A 18 -0.62 2.60 15.00
C ALA A 18 -0.01 2.83 16.39
N ALA A 19 1.21 3.38 16.46
CA ALA A 19 1.89 3.68 17.71
C ALA A 19 1.11 4.68 18.56
N ILE A 20 0.65 5.77 17.93
CA ILE A 20 -0.16 6.81 18.59
C ILE A 20 -1.47 6.23 19.10
N ALA A 21 -2.15 5.40 18.30
CA ALA A 21 -3.40 4.78 18.72
C ALA A 21 -3.19 3.83 19.90
N ALA A 22 -2.17 2.97 19.86
CA ALA A 22 -1.84 2.07 20.97
C ALA A 22 -1.48 2.84 22.25
N LYS A 23 -0.75 3.95 22.12
CA LYS A 23 -0.41 4.81 23.26
C LYS A 23 -1.63 5.48 23.89
N LYS A 24 -2.55 5.98 23.04
CA LYS A 24 -3.82 6.57 23.50
C LYS A 24 -4.72 5.56 24.20
N GLU A 25 -4.62 4.28 23.83
CA GLU A 25 -5.28 3.17 24.55
C GLU A 25 -4.55 2.81 25.87
N GLY A 26 -3.50 3.52 26.29
CA GLY A 26 -2.83 3.36 27.57
C GLY A 26 -1.76 2.26 27.58
N ILE A 27 -1.15 1.95 26.46
CA ILE A 27 0.06 1.13 26.39
C ILE A 27 1.27 2.04 26.51
N ASP A 28 2.11 1.82 27.51
CA ASP A 28 3.30 2.67 27.75
C ASP A 28 4.56 2.16 27.06
N SER A 29 4.74 0.85 26.97
CA SER A 29 5.95 0.22 26.44
C SER A 29 5.80 -0.08 24.96
N ILE A 30 6.02 0.94 24.12
CA ILE A 30 5.93 0.86 22.64
C ILE A 30 7.31 1.16 22.06
N LEU A 31 7.73 0.37 21.07
CA LEU A 31 8.93 0.61 20.27
C LEU A 31 8.57 0.63 18.78
N VAL A 32 8.89 1.73 18.11
CA VAL A 32 8.86 1.83 16.63
C VAL A 32 10.27 1.62 16.09
N ILE A 33 10.42 0.70 15.11
CA ILE A 33 11.70 0.39 14.49
C ILE A 33 11.68 0.87 13.04
N GLU A 34 12.61 1.77 12.69
CA GLU A 34 12.74 2.35 11.36
C GLU A 34 14.14 2.11 10.79
N ARG A 35 14.20 1.60 9.58
CA ARG A 35 15.47 1.32 8.87
C ARG A 35 16.15 2.56 8.30
N ASP A 36 15.38 3.60 7.98
CA ASP A 36 15.89 4.85 7.43
C ASP A 36 16.44 5.76 8.53
N ASN A 37 17.01 6.90 8.16
CA ASN A 37 17.61 7.91 9.04
C ASN A 37 16.58 8.85 9.67
N GLN A 38 15.30 8.73 9.32
CA GLN A 38 14.21 9.55 9.83
C GLN A 38 12.87 8.82 9.78
N LEU A 39 11.94 9.23 10.64
CA LEU A 39 10.54 8.81 10.60
C LEU A 39 9.80 9.46 9.42
N GLY A 40 8.60 8.95 9.09
CA GLY A 40 7.73 9.47 8.02
C GLY A 40 7.71 8.60 6.75
N GLY A 41 8.71 7.74 6.57
CA GLY A 41 8.78 6.78 5.46
C GLY A 41 8.67 7.44 4.10
N ILE A 42 7.89 6.86 3.20
CA ILE A 42 7.74 7.32 1.81
C ILE A 42 7.19 8.74 1.67
N LEU A 43 6.48 9.27 2.68
CA LEU A 43 5.91 10.60 2.65
C LEU A 43 6.99 11.69 2.56
N ASN A 44 8.17 11.47 3.12
CA ASN A 44 9.26 12.44 3.10
C ASN A 44 9.69 12.86 1.69
N GLN A 45 9.51 12.00 0.70
CA GLN A 45 9.82 12.30 -0.70
C GLN A 45 8.60 12.79 -1.50
N CYS A 46 7.39 12.78 -0.92
CA CYS A 46 6.14 13.17 -1.58
C CYS A 46 5.83 14.65 -1.37
N ILE A 47 6.61 15.54 -2.02
CA ILE A 47 6.51 17.00 -1.83
C ILE A 47 5.34 17.67 -2.56
N HIS A 48 4.50 16.91 -3.26
CA HIS A 48 3.26 17.40 -3.86
C HIS A 48 2.11 17.41 -2.84
N ASN A 49 1.08 18.20 -3.11
CA ASN A 49 -0.12 18.31 -2.30
C ASN A 49 -1.08 17.12 -2.53
N GLY A 50 -2.09 17.01 -1.69
CA GLY A 50 -3.18 16.05 -1.78
C GLY A 50 -3.26 15.05 -0.62
N PHE A 51 -2.52 15.29 0.46
CA PHE A 51 -2.55 14.50 1.69
C PHE A 51 -3.35 15.21 2.79
N GLY A 52 -3.98 14.48 3.69
CA GLY A 52 -4.59 15.00 4.91
C GLY A 52 -6.01 15.51 4.81
N LEU A 53 -6.62 15.48 3.63
CA LEU A 53 -7.99 15.98 3.43
C LEU A 53 -9.04 15.25 4.30
N HIS A 54 -8.85 13.96 4.52
CA HIS A 54 -9.76 13.17 5.36
C HIS A 54 -9.36 13.21 6.84
N THR A 55 -8.07 13.16 7.15
CA THR A 55 -7.55 13.09 8.52
C THR A 55 -7.51 14.45 9.20
N PHE A 56 -6.93 15.45 8.53
CA PHE A 56 -6.68 16.78 9.11
C PHE A 56 -7.63 17.87 8.60
N LYS A 57 -8.46 17.57 7.58
CA LYS A 57 -9.31 18.56 6.88
C LYS A 57 -8.51 19.71 6.27
N GLU A 58 -7.24 19.45 5.97
CA GLU A 58 -6.29 20.37 5.35
C GLU A 58 -5.61 19.67 4.18
N GLU A 59 -5.26 20.41 3.14
CA GLU A 59 -4.46 19.89 2.04
C GLU A 59 -2.98 20.10 2.34
N LEU A 60 -2.28 19.00 2.61
CA LEU A 60 -0.89 18.96 3.02
C LEU A 60 -0.01 18.34 1.94
N THR A 61 1.29 18.62 2.00
CA THR A 61 2.33 17.80 1.35
C THR A 61 2.62 16.54 2.17
N GLY A 62 3.32 15.57 1.58
CA GLY A 62 3.71 14.35 2.31
C GLY A 62 4.55 14.63 3.55
N PRO A 63 5.62 15.46 3.49
CA PRO A 63 6.40 15.83 4.66
C PRO A 63 5.58 16.53 5.75
N GLU A 64 4.67 17.44 5.41
CA GLU A 64 3.78 18.09 6.37
C GLU A 64 2.84 17.10 7.05
N TYR A 65 2.28 16.17 6.28
CA TYR A 65 1.46 15.08 6.83
C TYR A 65 2.27 14.21 7.81
N ALA A 66 3.47 13.81 7.42
CA ALA A 66 4.37 13.02 8.26
C ALA A 66 4.73 13.77 9.56
N ALA A 67 5.05 15.06 9.46
CA ALA A 67 5.40 15.91 10.61
C ALA A 67 4.27 15.92 11.67
N ARG A 68 2.99 16.02 11.24
CA ARG A 68 1.84 15.98 12.17
C ARG A 68 1.79 14.70 13.01
N PHE A 69 2.17 13.54 12.45
CA PHE A 69 2.23 12.28 13.20
C PHE A 69 3.52 12.15 14.02
N ILE A 70 4.64 12.65 13.53
CA ILE A 70 5.93 12.65 14.24
C ILE A 70 5.80 13.52 15.51
N ASP A 71 5.21 14.70 15.39
CA ASP A 71 4.99 15.62 16.53
C ASP A 71 4.09 14.97 17.59
N GLN A 72 2.98 14.34 17.18
CA GLN A 72 2.12 13.60 18.12
C GLN A 72 2.87 12.43 18.79
N ALA A 73 3.71 11.71 18.06
CA ALA A 73 4.51 10.61 18.64
C ALA A 73 5.53 11.15 19.64
N ALA A 74 6.14 12.29 19.38
CA ALA A 74 7.06 12.98 20.30
C ALA A 74 6.35 13.49 21.56
N GLU A 75 5.19 14.13 21.42
CA GLU A 75 4.35 14.58 22.55
C GLU A 75 3.95 13.43 23.48
N LEU A 76 3.67 12.27 22.89
CA LEU A 76 3.32 11.05 23.63
C LEU A 76 4.53 10.27 24.14
N ASN A 77 5.75 10.75 23.92
CA ASN A 77 7.00 10.10 24.31
C ASN A 77 7.10 8.64 23.80
N ILE A 78 6.73 8.39 22.55
CA ILE A 78 6.84 7.06 21.93
C ILE A 78 8.32 6.78 21.60
N GLU A 79 8.86 5.67 22.11
CA GLU A 79 10.24 5.25 21.84
C GLU A 79 10.37 4.77 20.39
N TYR A 80 11.43 5.21 19.68
CA TYR A 80 11.74 4.72 18.35
C TYR A 80 13.25 4.52 18.15
N LYS A 81 13.61 3.66 17.19
CA LYS A 81 14.99 3.43 16.76
C LYS A 81 15.11 3.64 15.26
N LEU A 82 15.94 4.59 14.85
CA LEU A 82 16.32 4.85 13.46
C LEU A 82 17.52 3.98 13.07
N HIS A 83 17.84 3.95 11.78
CA HIS A 83 18.96 3.16 11.23
C HIS A 83 18.97 1.70 11.69
N THR A 84 17.79 1.17 12.03
CA THR A 84 17.63 -0.15 12.64
C THR A 84 16.80 -1.04 11.73
N MET A 85 17.43 -2.06 11.17
CA MET A 85 16.79 -3.02 10.28
C MET A 85 16.24 -4.21 11.08
N VAL A 86 14.96 -4.52 10.91
CA VAL A 86 14.40 -5.79 11.40
C VAL A 86 14.81 -6.90 10.43
N CYS A 87 15.47 -7.93 10.95
CA CYS A 87 16.00 -9.05 10.18
C CYS A 87 15.15 -10.29 10.27
N ASP A 88 14.44 -10.47 11.42
CA ASP A 88 13.61 -11.64 11.68
C ASP A 88 12.52 -11.33 12.69
N ILE A 89 11.40 -12.03 12.59
CA ILE A 89 10.30 -12.03 13.55
C ILE A 89 9.88 -13.48 13.77
N SER A 90 10.08 -13.98 14.99
CA SER A 90 9.66 -15.35 15.34
C SER A 90 8.17 -15.41 15.67
N LYS A 91 7.60 -16.64 15.62
CA LYS A 91 6.21 -16.90 16.08
C LYS A 91 5.97 -16.51 17.53
N ASP A 92 6.99 -16.59 18.37
CA ASP A 92 6.94 -16.15 19.77
C ASP A 92 7.11 -14.63 19.93
N LYS A 93 7.05 -13.90 18.84
CA LYS A 93 7.18 -12.43 18.79
C LYS A 93 8.53 -11.91 19.32
N VAL A 94 9.62 -12.68 19.08
CA VAL A 94 10.98 -12.17 19.23
C VAL A 94 11.35 -11.45 17.94
N VAL A 95 11.62 -10.16 18.05
CA VAL A 95 12.02 -9.30 16.94
C VAL A 95 13.54 -9.12 16.96
N THR A 96 14.21 -9.67 15.95
CA THR A 96 15.66 -9.56 15.77
C THR A 96 15.98 -8.36 14.89
N VAL A 97 16.81 -7.46 15.37
CA VAL A 97 17.18 -6.23 14.67
C VAL A 97 18.68 -6.12 14.54
N MET A 98 19.12 -5.31 13.58
CA MET A 98 20.51 -4.97 13.36
C MET A 98 20.68 -3.46 13.15
N ASN A 99 21.65 -2.87 13.84
CA ASN A 99 22.10 -1.50 13.59
C ASN A 99 23.63 -1.40 13.78
N ARG A 100 24.19 -0.22 13.45
CA ARG A 100 25.66 -0.03 13.53
C ARG A 100 26.18 0.12 14.95
N GLU A 101 25.38 0.59 15.88
CA GLU A 101 25.79 0.92 17.24
C GLU A 101 25.76 -0.29 18.18
N GLU A 102 24.67 -1.08 18.09
CA GLU A 102 24.40 -2.19 19.01
C GLU A 102 24.68 -3.57 18.36
N GLY A 103 24.91 -3.61 17.03
CA GLY A 103 25.01 -4.87 16.27
C GLY A 103 23.67 -5.58 16.17
N ILE A 104 23.64 -6.87 16.47
CA ILE A 104 22.41 -7.67 16.47
C ILE A 104 21.81 -7.66 17.87
N VAL A 105 20.56 -7.22 17.99
CA VAL A 105 19.80 -7.16 19.23
C VAL A 105 18.45 -7.86 19.05
N MET A 106 17.95 -8.46 20.12
CA MET A 106 16.63 -9.11 20.15
C MET A 106 15.72 -8.42 21.16
N TYR A 107 14.48 -8.16 20.75
CA TYR A 107 13.42 -7.63 21.59
C TYR A 107 12.29 -8.63 21.71
N GLN A 108 11.79 -8.83 22.92
CA GLN A 108 10.57 -9.60 23.14
C GLN A 108 9.38 -8.66 23.08
N ALA A 109 8.41 -8.93 22.22
CA ALA A 109 7.15 -8.21 22.17
C ALA A 109 6.00 -9.06 22.71
N LYS A 110 4.97 -8.42 23.30
CA LYS A 110 3.68 -9.05 23.54
C LYS A 110 2.81 -9.02 22.29
N ALA A 111 2.86 -7.90 21.54
CA ALA A 111 2.25 -7.78 20.22
C ALA A 111 3.22 -7.15 19.22
N VAL A 112 3.11 -7.53 17.94
CA VAL A 112 3.89 -6.97 16.83
C VAL A 112 2.93 -6.38 15.79
N ILE A 113 3.22 -5.17 15.30
CA ILE A 113 2.48 -4.55 14.20
C ILE A 113 3.39 -4.45 12.99
N LEU A 114 2.99 -5.12 11.91
CA LEU A 114 3.66 -5.10 10.62
C LEU A 114 3.21 -3.86 9.84
N ALA A 115 4.12 -2.89 9.65
CA ALA A 115 3.86 -1.62 8.97
C ALA A 115 4.97 -1.26 7.97
N MET A 116 5.62 -2.29 7.35
CA MET A 116 6.78 -2.16 6.50
C MET A 116 6.49 -1.53 5.14
N GLY A 117 5.22 -1.32 4.79
CA GLY A 117 4.82 -0.71 3.53
C GLY A 117 5.03 -1.61 2.31
N CYS A 118 5.39 -1.00 1.19
CA CYS A 118 5.60 -1.68 -0.07
C CYS A 118 6.80 -1.11 -0.82
N ARG A 119 7.31 -1.86 -1.81
CA ARG A 119 8.31 -1.41 -2.78
C ARG A 119 7.75 -1.45 -4.19
N GLU A 120 8.33 -0.66 -5.07
CA GLU A 120 7.99 -0.71 -6.50
C GLU A 120 8.52 -1.98 -7.16
N ARG A 121 7.79 -2.44 -8.16
CA ARG A 121 8.22 -3.59 -8.97
C ARG A 121 9.49 -3.24 -9.74
N PRO A 122 10.61 -3.95 -9.52
CA PRO A 122 11.87 -3.66 -10.18
C PRO A 122 11.86 -4.15 -11.64
N ARG A 123 12.79 -3.62 -12.46
CA ARG A 123 12.96 -4.02 -13.87
C ARG A 123 13.04 -5.53 -14.06
N GLY A 124 13.77 -6.23 -13.18
CA GLY A 124 13.93 -7.68 -13.27
C GLY A 124 12.62 -8.46 -13.20
N ALA A 125 11.63 -7.95 -12.46
CA ALA A 125 10.31 -8.57 -12.37
C ALA A 125 9.40 -8.27 -13.58
N LEU A 126 9.76 -7.28 -14.41
CA LEU A 126 9.01 -6.91 -15.62
C LEU A 126 9.49 -7.67 -16.85
N ASN A 127 10.66 -8.32 -16.79
CA ASN A 127 11.26 -9.07 -17.89
C ASN A 127 11.35 -8.30 -19.21
N ILE A 128 11.61 -6.98 -19.15
CA ILE A 128 11.78 -6.16 -20.36
C ILE A 128 13.07 -6.60 -21.07
N PRO A 129 13.01 -6.96 -22.36
CA PRO A 129 14.18 -7.33 -23.14
C PRO A 129 15.22 -6.20 -23.26
N GLY A 130 16.41 -6.54 -23.76
CA GLY A 130 17.48 -5.58 -24.03
C GLY A 130 18.51 -5.48 -22.92
N TYR A 131 19.34 -4.45 -23.02
CA TYR A 131 20.45 -4.21 -22.10
C TYR A 131 20.01 -3.78 -20.70
N ARG A 132 20.98 -3.73 -19.78
CA ARG A 132 20.77 -3.26 -18.37
C ARG A 132 21.68 -2.09 -18.04
N PRO A 133 21.62 -0.99 -18.79
CA PRO A 133 22.46 0.18 -18.56
C PRO A 133 22.04 0.95 -17.32
N ALA A 134 22.87 1.91 -16.90
CA ALA A 134 22.46 2.99 -16.01
C ALA A 134 21.36 3.83 -16.69
N GLY A 135 20.50 4.51 -15.89
CA GLY A 135 19.41 5.33 -16.39
C GLY A 135 18.03 4.67 -16.30
N ILE A 136 17.94 3.44 -15.78
CA ILE A 136 16.67 2.77 -15.52
C ILE A 136 16.41 2.79 -14.01
N TYR A 137 15.31 3.45 -13.62
CA TYR A 137 14.92 3.60 -12.22
C TYR A 137 13.46 3.25 -12.02
N SER A 138 13.09 2.82 -10.82
CA SER A 138 11.69 2.90 -10.42
C SER A 138 11.31 4.37 -10.24
N ALA A 139 10.03 4.70 -10.43
CA ALA A 139 9.55 6.07 -10.34
C ALA A 139 9.78 6.67 -8.93
N GLY A 140 9.63 5.87 -7.87
CA GLY A 140 9.90 6.29 -6.49
C GLY A 140 11.40 6.49 -6.21
N THR A 141 12.30 5.68 -6.81
CA THR A 141 13.75 5.94 -6.71
C THR A 141 14.10 7.27 -7.36
N ALA A 142 13.56 7.56 -8.56
CA ALA A 142 13.76 8.86 -9.21
C ALA A 142 13.19 10.00 -8.35
N GLN A 143 12.05 9.77 -7.68
CA GLN A 143 11.47 10.72 -6.73
C GLN A 143 12.41 11.05 -5.57
N ARG A 144 13.00 10.04 -4.95
CA ARG A 144 13.96 10.24 -3.87
C ARG A 144 15.17 11.05 -4.37
N LEU A 145 15.75 10.64 -5.49
CA LEU A 145 16.89 11.34 -6.07
C LEU A 145 16.62 12.83 -6.30
N VAL A 146 15.48 13.16 -6.90
CA VAL A 146 15.12 14.55 -7.20
C VAL A 146 14.73 15.32 -5.95
N ASN A 147 13.81 14.77 -5.13
CA ASN A 147 13.15 15.54 -4.08
C ASN A 147 13.94 15.59 -2.76
N MET A 148 14.79 14.58 -2.49
CA MET A 148 15.54 14.49 -1.24
C MET A 148 17.05 14.64 -1.42
N GLU A 149 17.60 14.10 -2.52
CA GLU A 149 19.05 14.06 -2.73
C GLU A 149 19.55 15.17 -3.68
N GLY A 150 18.63 15.84 -4.41
CA GLY A 150 18.96 16.93 -5.34
C GLY A 150 19.66 16.45 -6.64
N PHE A 151 19.49 15.20 -7.03
CA PHE A 151 20.08 14.61 -8.23
C PHE A 151 19.04 14.43 -9.33
N MET A 152 19.39 14.86 -10.55
CA MET A 152 18.60 14.56 -11.75
C MET A 152 18.95 13.17 -12.31
N PRO A 153 17.99 12.25 -12.43
CA PRO A 153 18.20 10.93 -13.04
C PRO A 153 18.65 11.01 -14.51
N GLY A 154 18.13 12.00 -15.24
CA GLY A 154 18.48 12.30 -16.61
C GLY A 154 17.62 13.42 -17.21
N LYS A 155 17.77 13.68 -18.51
CA LYS A 155 17.18 14.83 -19.20
C LYS A 155 16.10 14.45 -20.22
N LYS A 156 16.17 13.26 -20.82
CA LYS A 156 15.18 12.77 -21.77
C LYS A 156 14.55 11.51 -21.17
N VAL A 157 13.30 11.62 -20.79
CA VAL A 157 12.64 10.63 -19.93
C VAL A 157 11.51 9.94 -20.66
N VAL A 158 11.49 8.62 -20.61
CA VAL A 158 10.34 7.79 -20.92
C VAL A 158 9.82 7.17 -19.64
N ILE A 159 8.49 7.12 -19.46
CA ILE A 159 7.86 6.51 -18.28
C ILE A 159 7.01 5.32 -18.72
N LEU A 160 7.20 4.18 -18.07
CA LEU A 160 6.38 2.99 -18.24
C LEU A 160 5.46 2.82 -17.04
N GLY A 161 4.16 2.86 -17.28
CA GLY A 161 3.09 2.80 -16.29
C GLY A 161 2.47 4.17 -15.97
N SER A 162 1.13 4.23 -16.04
CA SER A 162 0.32 5.44 -15.85
C SER A 162 -0.43 5.49 -14.52
N GLY A 163 0.04 4.79 -13.49
CA GLY A 163 -0.42 4.98 -12.13
C GLY A 163 -0.03 6.37 -11.59
N ASP A 164 -0.66 6.84 -10.50
CA ASP A 164 -0.44 8.18 -9.95
C ASP A 164 1.04 8.51 -9.71
N ILE A 165 1.82 7.53 -9.27
CA ILE A 165 3.27 7.71 -9.07
C ILE A 165 3.95 8.10 -10.39
N GLY A 166 3.64 7.43 -11.50
CA GLY A 166 4.19 7.73 -12.82
C GLY A 166 3.78 9.09 -13.33
N LEU A 167 2.48 9.43 -13.20
CA LEU A 167 1.92 10.71 -13.64
C LEU A 167 2.54 11.90 -12.89
N ILE A 168 2.60 11.81 -11.56
CA ILE A 168 3.22 12.84 -10.71
C ILE A 168 4.71 12.98 -11.03
N ARG A 169 5.40 11.88 -11.38
CA ARG A 169 6.80 11.92 -11.82
C ARG A 169 6.97 12.63 -13.15
N ALA A 170 6.08 12.40 -14.12
CA ALA A 170 6.11 13.09 -15.39
C ALA A 170 6.14 14.61 -15.19
N ARG A 171 5.17 15.15 -14.44
CA ARG A 171 5.12 16.57 -14.08
C ARG A 171 6.36 17.04 -13.32
N ARG A 172 6.81 16.29 -12.31
CA ARG A 172 7.96 16.69 -11.50
C ARG A 172 9.25 16.75 -12.32
N MET A 173 9.51 15.76 -13.18
CA MET A 173 10.68 15.75 -14.04
C MET A 173 10.65 16.95 -15.01
N THR A 174 9.49 17.32 -15.53
CA THR A 174 9.30 18.49 -16.38
C THR A 174 9.63 19.77 -15.63
N PHE A 175 9.21 19.91 -14.36
CA PHE A 175 9.54 21.08 -13.53
C PHE A 175 11.05 21.23 -13.27
N GLU A 176 11.77 20.13 -13.20
CA GLU A 176 13.23 20.15 -13.06
C GLU A 176 13.97 20.27 -14.38
N GLY A 177 13.27 20.54 -15.49
CA GLY A 177 13.85 20.81 -16.80
C GLY A 177 14.17 19.56 -17.63
N ALA A 178 13.63 18.39 -17.30
CA ALA A 178 13.69 17.23 -18.16
C ALA A 178 12.60 17.29 -19.24
N GLU A 179 12.90 16.72 -20.41
CA GLU A 179 11.94 16.47 -21.47
C GLU A 179 11.31 15.07 -21.25
N VAL A 180 10.05 15.02 -20.82
CA VAL A 180 9.31 13.78 -20.76
C VAL A 180 8.71 13.47 -22.13
N LYS A 181 9.26 12.47 -22.81
CA LYS A 181 8.89 12.11 -24.18
C LYS A 181 7.50 11.50 -24.27
N VAL A 182 7.18 10.59 -23.33
CA VAL A 182 5.96 9.80 -23.38
C VAL A 182 5.76 9.05 -22.06
N VAL A 183 4.49 8.82 -21.73
CA VAL A 183 4.06 7.83 -20.74
C VAL A 183 3.38 6.68 -21.47
N ALA A 184 3.87 5.46 -21.33
CA ALA A 184 3.30 4.25 -21.93
C ALA A 184 2.59 3.41 -20.87
N GLU A 185 1.40 2.90 -21.21
CA GLU A 185 0.57 2.07 -20.33
C GLU A 185 0.11 0.81 -21.08
N VAL A 186 0.40 -0.35 -20.49
CA VAL A 186 0.05 -1.65 -21.09
C VAL A 186 -1.46 -1.91 -21.09
N MET A 187 -2.20 -1.28 -20.21
CA MET A 187 -3.66 -1.42 -20.15
C MET A 187 -4.33 -0.45 -21.13
N PRO A 188 -5.56 -0.75 -21.59
CA PRO A 188 -6.33 0.16 -22.45
C PRO A 188 -6.92 1.36 -21.64
N TYR A 189 -6.52 1.55 -20.42
CA TYR A 189 -6.91 2.66 -19.54
C TYR A 189 -5.77 3.00 -18.58
N SER A 190 -5.72 4.26 -18.13
CA SER A 190 -4.78 4.69 -17.09
C SER A 190 -5.20 4.16 -15.73
N GLY A 191 -4.20 3.73 -14.93
CA GLY A 191 -4.40 3.33 -13.54
C GLY A 191 -4.41 4.49 -12.54
N GLY A 192 -4.09 5.72 -13.00
CA GLY A 192 -4.07 6.91 -12.16
C GLY A 192 -5.40 7.66 -12.15
N LEU A 193 -5.55 8.55 -11.17
CA LEU A 193 -6.72 9.41 -11.03
C LEU A 193 -6.85 10.37 -12.23
N LYS A 194 -8.08 10.58 -12.72
CA LYS A 194 -8.34 11.46 -13.86
C LYS A 194 -7.75 12.87 -13.69
N ARG A 195 -7.83 13.43 -12.48
CA ARG A 195 -7.23 14.74 -12.18
C ARG A 195 -5.71 14.76 -12.41
N ASN A 196 -5.02 13.64 -12.09
CA ASN A 196 -3.58 13.53 -12.27
C ASN A 196 -3.21 13.37 -13.75
N ILE A 197 -4.05 12.75 -14.58
CA ILE A 197 -3.84 12.72 -16.03
C ILE A 197 -3.84 14.17 -16.55
N VAL A 198 -4.86 14.95 -16.24
CA VAL A 198 -4.97 16.35 -16.68
C VAL A 198 -3.78 17.19 -16.15
N GLN A 199 -3.59 17.21 -14.83
CA GLN A 199 -2.60 18.10 -14.19
C GLN A 199 -1.14 17.68 -14.39
N CYS A 200 -0.88 16.44 -14.77
CA CYS A 200 0.48 15.93 -14.91
C CYS A 200 0.90 15.63 -16.34
N LEU A 201 -0.04 15.44 -17.25
CA LEU A 201 0.24 15.15 -18.66
C LEU A 201 -0.37 16.18 -19.58
N ASP A 202 -1.69 16.38 -19.57
CA ASP A 202 -2.39 17.26 -20.52
C ASP A 202 -1.91 18.71 -20.41
N ASP A 203 -1.73 19.24 -19.20
CA ASP A 203 -1.23 20.60 -18.94
C ASP A 203 0.22 20.83 -19.41
N TYR A 204 0.96 19.77 -19.73
CA TYR A 204 2.37 19.80 -20.17
C TYR A 204 2.60 19.17 -21.55
N ASP A 205 1.52 18.88 -22.29
CA ASP A 205 1.58 18.25 -23.61
C ASP A 205 2.38 16.92 -23.64
N ILE A 206 2.35 16.16 -22.53
CA ILE A 206 3.03 14.87 -22.42
C ILE A 206 2.12 13.77 -22.97
N PRO A 207 2.52 13.04 -24.05
CA PRO A 207 1.69 11.99 -24.63
C PRO A 207 1.48 10.81 -23.69
N LEU A 208 0.22 10.32 -23.60
CA LEU A 208 -0.13 9.07 -22.95
C LEU A 208 -0.51 8.02 -24.01
N LEU A 209 0.28 6.96 -24.10
CA LEU A 209 0.03 5.83 -24.99
C LEU A 209 -0.58 4.68 -24.19
N LEU A 210 -1.87 4.45 -24.35
CA LEU A 210 -2.58 3.28 -23.78
C LEU A 210 -2.39 2.07 -24.69
N SER A 211 -2.47 0.86 -24.12
CA SER A 211 -2.18 -0.40 -24.82
C SER A 211 -0.79 -0.42 -25.45
N HIS A 212 0.21 0.14 -24.76
CA HIS A 212 1.60 0.18 -25.24
C HIS A 212 2.56 -0.26 -24.13
N THR A 213 3.67 -0.88 -24.51
CA THR A 213 4.72 -1.28 -23.58
C THR A 213 6.12 -1.12 -24.18
N VAL A 214 7.12 -1.03 -23.29
CA VAL A 214 8.54 -1.08 -23.71
C VAL A 214 8.91 -2.52 -24.04
N ILE A 215 9.42 -2.74 -25.25
CA ILE A 215 9.77 -4.06 -25.77
C ILE A 215 11.27 -4.26 -25.93
N ASP A 216 12.06 -3.18 -25.97
CA ASP A 216 13.52 -3.26 -25.99
C ASP A 216 14.17 -2.06 -25.32
N ILE A 217 15.38 -2.27 -24.79
CA ILE A 217 16.18 -1.27 -24.09
C ILE A 217 17.55 -1.21 -24.74
N GLU A 218 17.95 -0.03 -25.17
CA GLU A 218 19.20 0.23 -25.87
C GLU A 218 20.23 0.97 -24.98
N GLY A 219 21.50 0.77 -25.30
CA GLY A 219 22.61 1.38 -24.58
C GLY A 219 23.29 0.39 -23.63
N LYS A 220 24.62 0.39 -23.64
CA LYS A 220 25.43 -0.56 -22.87
C LYS A 220 25.80 -0.02 -21.49
N ASP A 221 26.43 1.15 -21.43
CA ASP A 221 26.86 1.77 -20.16
C ASP A 221 25.73 2.63 -19.57
N ARG A 222 25.08 3.41 -20.40
CA ARG A 222 23.90 4.21 -20.09
C ARG A 222 22.82 4.02 -21.16
N LEU A 223 21.56 4.19 -20.76
CA LEU A 223 20.41 4.19 -21.64
C LEU A 223 20.57 5.23 -22.76
N THR A 224 20.35 4.81 -23.99
CA THR A 224 20.38 5.69 -25.17
C THR A 224 19.02 5.75 -25.87
N GLY A 225 18.15 4.75 -25.64
CA GLY A 225 16.82 4.69 -26.20
C GLY A 225 16.03 3.49 -25.71
N VAL A 226 14.74 3.53 -25.99
CA VAL A 226 13.81 2.40 -25.81
C VAL A 226 12.93 2.24 -27.01
N VAL A 227 12.48 1.02 -27.27
CA VAL A 227 11.47 0.73 -28.28
C VAL A 227 10.15 0.45 -27.58
N ILE A 228 9.09 1.15 -27.99
CA ILE A 228 7.73 0.97 -27.50
C ILE A 228 6.89 0.38 -28.62
N ALA A 229 6.03 -0.59 -28.32
CA ALA A 229 5.08 -1.17 -29.27
C ALA A 229 3.67 -1.20 -28.66
N GLU A 230 2.67 -1.18 -29.55
CA GLU A 230 1.28 -1.47 -29.20
C GLU A 230 1.14 -2.91 -28.74
N VAL A 231 0.22 -3.19 -27.82
CA VAL A 231 -0.10 -4.53 -27.35
C VAL A 231 -1.54 -4.91 -27.64
N GLY A 232 -1.72 -6.18 -28.01
CA GLY A 232 -3.05 -6.76 -28.18
C GLY A 232 -3.79 -7.03 -26.89
N PRO A 233 -5.02 -7.56 -26.95
CA PRO A 233 -5.80 -7.94 -25.77
C PRO A 233 -5.11 -9.00 -24.88
N ASP A 234 -4.23 -9.79 -25.46
CA ASP A 234 -3.37 -10.77 -24.75
C ASP A 234 -2.12 -10.14 -24.14
N ARG A 235 -1.98 -8.81 -24.22
CA ARG A 235 -0.83 -7.99 -23.77
C ARG A 235 0.49 -8.34 -24.44
N LYS A 236 0.45 -8.95 -25.61
CA LYS A 236 1.66 -9.19 -26.41
C LYS A 236 1.86 -8.07 -27.42
N PRO A 237 3.13 -7.69 -27.68
CA PRO A 237 3.45 -6.68 -28.68
C PRO A 237 2.92 -7.08 -30.07
N ILE A 238 2.37 -6.09 -30.79
CA ILE A 238 1.89 -6.24 -32.16
C ILE A 238 3.06 -5.90 -33.10
N PRO A 239 3.56 -6.84 -33.91
CA PRO A 239 4.64 -6.58 -34.89
C PRO A 239 4.27 -5.48 -35.87
N GLY A 240 5.23 -4.59 -36.17
CA GLY A 240 5.06 -3.48 -37.10
C GLY A 240 4.53 -2.20 -36.46
N THR A 241 4.34 -2.18 -35.12
CA THR A 241 3.91 -0.99 -34.35
C THR A 241 5.04 -0.37 -33.54
N GLU A 242 6.27 -0.85 -33.73
CA GLU A 242 7.45 -0.44 -32.96
C GLU A 242 7.81 1.02 -33.25
N VAL A 243 7.97 1.81 -32.19
CA VAL A 243 8.43 3.19 -32.24
C VAL A 243 9.65 3.35 -31.32
N HIS A 244 10.72 3.88 -31.87
CA HIS A 244 11.94 4.19 -31.13
C HIS A 244 11.82 5.57 -30.46
N TYR A 245 12.22 5.64 -29.19
CA TYR A 245 12.33 6.88 -28.40
C TYR A 245 13.75 7.07 -27.91
N ASP A 246 14.43 8.11 -28.42
CA ASP A 246 15.72 8.57 -27.91
C ASP A 246 15.55 9.11 -26.48
N CYS A 247 16.15 8.44 -25.50
CA CYS A 247 16.06 8.81 -24.09
C CYS A 247 17.28 8.35 -23.30
N ASP A 248 17.61 9.05 -22.23
CA ASP A 248 18.70 8.71 -21.29
C ASP A 248 18.17 8.16 -19.96
N THR A 249 16.84 8.16 -19.80
CA THR A 249 16.18 7.73 -18.57
C THR A 249 14.86 7.02 -18.86
N LEU A 250 14.71 5.81 -18.29
CA LEU A 250 13.46 5.05 -18.25
C LEU A 250 12.99 4.95 -16.79
N LEU A 251 11.80 5.49 -16.50
CA LEU A 251 11.16 5.37 -15.21
C LEU A 251 10.09 4.27 -15.25
N LEU A 252 10.14 3.39 -14.27
CA LEU A 252 9.21 2.26 -14.14
C LEU A 252 8.20 2.56 -13.02
N SER A 253 6.92 2.66 -13.39
CA SER A 253 5.76 2.83 -12.49
C SER A 253 4.76 1.69 -12.67
N CYS A 254 5.24 0.45 -12.59
CA CYS A 254 4.51 -0.76 -13.00
C CYS A 254 3.95 -1.57 -11.82
N GLY A 255 3.49 -0.88 -10.80
CA GLY A 255 2.85 -1.47 -9.63
C GLY A 255 3.77 -1.62 -8.42
N LEU A 256 3.14 -1.88 -7.29
CA LEU A 256 3.75 -1.99 -5.98
C LEU A 256 3.70 -3.44 -5.47
N ILE A 257 4.68 -3.81 -4.67
CA ILE A 257 4.79 -5.13 -4.03
C ILE A 257 4.86 -4.90 -2.52
N PRO A 258 3.88 -5.36 -1.74
CA PRO A 258 3.95 -5.34 -0.28
C PRO A 258 5.21 -6.03 0.26
N GLU A 259 5.88 -5.41 1.24
CA GLU A 259 7.15 -5.86 1.84
C GLU A 259 6.91 -6.96 2.88
N ASN A 260 6.69 -8.19 2.42
CA ASN A 260 6.23 -9.31 3.25
C ASN A 260 7.24 -10.44 3.42
N GLU A 261 8.52 -10.19 3.26
CA GLU A 261 9.56 -11.18 3.51
C GLU A 261 9.54 -11.62 4.99
N LEU A 262 9.48 -10.67 5.92
CA LEU A 262 9.41 -10.93 7.37
C LEU A 262 8.10 -11.66 7.75
N SER A 263 6.98 -11.26 7.15
CA SER A 263 5.69 -11.92 7.36
C SER A 263 5.73 -13.40 6.98
N LYS A 264 6.33 -13.71 5.81
CA LYS A 264 6.48 -15.09 5.33
C LYS A 264 7.44 -15.90 6.19
N GLN A 265 8.52 -15.31 6.68
CA GLN A 265 9.46 -15.98 7.62
C GLN A 265 8.77 -16.35 8.92
N ALA A 266 7.84 -15.52 9.41
CA ALA A 266 7.04 -15.78 10.60
C ALA A 266 5.86 -16.76 10.35
N ASP A 267 5.72 -17.34 9.13
CA ASP A 267 4.59 -18.18 8.71
C ASP A 267 3.22 -17.48 8.76
N VAL A 268 3.19 -16.15 8.51
CA VAL A 268 1.94 -15.42 8.34
C VAL A 268 1.25 -15.88 7.05
N ALA A 269 -0.03 -16.20 7.13
CA ALA A 269 -0.84 -16.59 5.98
C ALA A 269 -1.04 -15.40 5.03
N MET A 270 -0.80 -15.62 3.73
CA MET A 270 -0.76 -14.57 2.73
C MET A 270 -1.94 -14.65 1.76
N ASN A 271 -2.53 -13.51 1.44
CA ASN A 271 -3.51 -13.40 0.38
C ASN A 271 -2.81 -13.43 -1.00
N PRO A 272 -3.15 -14.38 -1.88
CA PRO A 272 -2.49 -14.53 -3.19
C PRO A 272 -2.76 -13.36 -4.15
N VAL A 273 -3.82 -12.57 -3.92
CA VAL A 273 -4.19 -11.44 -4.78
C VAL A 273 -3.47 -10.16 -4.38
N THR A 274 -3.47 -9.83 -3.08
CA THR A 274 -2.80 -8.62 -2.56
C THR A 274 -1.31 -8.83 -2.32
N ASN A 275 -0.85 -10.08 -2.12
CA ASN A 275 0.45 -10.44 -1.56
C ASN A 275 0.71 -9.84 -0.16
N GLY A 276 -0.35 -9.46 0.54
CA GLY A 276 -0.35 -9.03 1.93
C GLY A 276 -0.87 -10.13 2.87
N PRO A 277 -0.74 -9.96 4.19
CA PRO A 277 -1.31 -10.88 5.18
C PRO A 277 -2.82 -11.06 5.03
N LEU A 278 -3.30 -12.27 5.34
CA LEU A 278 -4.71 -12.48 5.64
C LEU A 278 -4.95 -12.00 7.08
N VAL A 279 -6.00 -11.20 7.28
CA VAL A 279 -6.33 -10.62 8.58
C VAL A 279 -7.83 -10.74 8.88
N ASP A 280 -8.16 -10.73 10.17
CA ASP A 280 -9.51 -10.66 10.68
C ASP A 280 -9.99 -9.20 10.88
N GLU A 281 -11.16 -9.01 11.52
CA GLU A 281 -11.75 -7.71 11.84
C GLU A 281 -10.87 -6.82 12.73
N SER A 282 -9.96 -7.42 13.48
CA SER A 282 -9.01 -6.72 14.35
C SER A 282 -7.71 -6.33 13.64
N LEU A 283 -7.57 -6.69 12.36
CA LEU A 283 -6.33 -6.64 11.58
C LEU A 283 -5.24 -7.56 12.15
N GLU A 284 -5.63 -8.57 12.93
CA GLU A 284 -4.77 -9.63 13.43
C GLU A 284 -4.60 -10.71 12.37
N THR A 285 -3.38 -11.23 12.24
CA THR A 285 -3.04 -12.31 11.31
C THR A 285 -3.37 -13.68 11.93
N ASN A 286 -3.04 -14.75 11.21
CA ASN A 286 -3.11 -16.12 11.77
C ASN A 286 -2.09 -16.37 12.91
N ILE A 287 -1.15 -15.45 13.16
CA ILE A 287 -0.20 -15.53 14.27
C ILE A 287 -0.70 -14.64 15.40
N ASP A 288 -0.98 -15.27 16.53
CA ASP A 288 -1.53 -14.61 17.72
C ASP A 288 -0.67 -13.41 18.17
N GLY A 289 -1.32 -12.24 18.29
CA GLY A 289 -0.67 -10.97 18.64
C GLY A 289 0.20 -10.35 17.53
N VAL A 290 0.07 -10.81 16.27
CA VAL A 290 0.72 -10.20 15.11
C VAL A 290 -0.33 -9.54 14.22
N PHE A 291 -0.23 -8.22 14.09
CA PHE A 291 -1.15 -7.37 13.32
C PHE A 291 -0.48 -6.84 12.07
N ALA A 292 -1.27 -6.46 11.05
CA ALA A 292 -0.75 -5.86 9.83
C ALA A 292 -1.63 -4.68 9.39
N CYS A 293 -1.01 -3.60 8.90
CA CYS A 293 -1.72 -2.41 8.43
C CYS A 293 -0.94 -1.63 7.37
N GLY A 294 -1.66 -0.86 6.57
CA GLY A 294 -1.10 -0.06 5.51
C GLY A 294 -0.63 -0.89 4.30
N ASN A 295 0.32 -0.36 3.54
CA ASN A 295 0.70 -0.95 2.25
C ASN A 295 1.36 -2.32 2.32
N VAL A 296 1.77 -2.79 3.48
CA VAL A 296 2.22 -4.17 3.70
C VAL A 296 1.03 -5.15 3.66
N LEU A 297 -0.16 -4.70 4.07
CA LEU A 297 -1.40 -5.47 4.07
C LEU A 297 -2.08 -5.45 2.69
N HIS A 298 -2.37 -4.26 2.19
CA HIS A 298 -2.80 -4.02 0.82
C HIS A 298 -2.46 -2.59 0.39
N VAL A 299 -2.20 -2.38 -0.89
CA VAL A 299 -1.78 -1.06 -1.38
C VAL A 299 -2.97 -0.09 -1.37
N HIS A 300 -2.83 1.02 -0.67
CA HIS A 300 -3.81 2.12 -0.64
C HIS A 300 -3.51 3.19 -1.68
N ASP A 301 -4.53 3.90 -2.11
CA ASP A 301 -4.46 5.09 -2.96
C ASP A 301 -4.37 6.39 -2.15
N LEU A 302 -4.89 6.41 -0.91
CA LEU A 302 -4.84 7.58 -0.02
C LEU A 302 -4.17 7.24 1.31
N VAL A 303 -3.22 8.07 1.74
CA VAL A 303 -2.52 7.89 3.02
C VAL A 303 -3.45 8.07 4.21
N ASP A 304 -4.51 8.86 4.06
CA ASP A 304 -5.53 9.04 5.09
C ASP A 304 -6.15 7.69 5.51
N TYR A 305 -6.44 6.83 4.53
CA TYR A 305 -6.94 5.47 4.80
C TYR A 305 -5.88 4.53 5.39
N VAL A 306 -4.61 4.72 5.02
CA VAL A 306 -3.49 4.02 5.67
C VAL A 306 -3.45 4.33 7.16
N SER A 307 -3.55 5.61 7.52
CA SER A 307 -3.49 6.05 8.93
C SER A 307 -4.72 5.62 9.73
N GLU A 308 -5.91 5.64 9.13
CA GLU A 308 -7.16 5.16 9.74
C GLU A 308 -7.10 3.66 10.04
N GLU A 309 -6.70 2.85 9.04
CA GLU A 309 -6.53 1.40 9.20
C GLU A 309 -5.46 1.07 10.25
N ALA A 310 -4.33 1.78 10.21
CA ALA A 310 -3.26 1.58 11.15
C ALA A 310 -3.63 1.97 12.60
N ALA A 311 -4.43 3.03 12.77
CA ALA A 311 -4.97 3.37 14.08
C ALA A 311 -5.86 2.25 14.63
N THR A 312 -6.63 1.58 13.77
CA THR A 312 -7.43 0.40 14.16
C THR A 312 -6.53 -0.76 14.60
N ALA A 313 -5.46 -1.06 13.83
CA ALA A 313 -4.49 -2.09 14.22
C ALA A 313 -3.80 -1.77 15.56
N GLY A 314 -3.39 -0.51 15.76
CA GLY A 314 -2.77 -0.06 17.01
C GLY A 314 -3.70 -0.20 18.21
N LYS A 315 -4.96 0.19 18.06
CA LYS A 315 -5.99 0.02 19.09
C LYS A 315 -6.20 -1.47 19.44
N ASN A 316 -6.34 -2.31 18.44
CA ASN A 316 -6.59 -3.74 18.62
C ASN A 316 -5.37 -4.46 19.22
N ALA A 317 -4.15 -4.10 18.83
CA ALA A 317 -2.92 -4.58 19.47
C ALA A 317 -2.86 -4.18 20.97
N ALA A 318 -3.28 -2.97 21.29
CA ALA A 318 -3.36 -2.52 22.69
C ALA A 318 -4.40 -3.33 23.49
N LEU A 319 -5.58 -3.57 22.94
CA LEU A 319 -6.62 -4.39 23.56
C LEU A 319 -6.14 -5.83 23.75
N TYR A 320 -5.46 -6.40 22.76
CA TYR A 320 -4.85 -7.73 22.85
C TYR A 320 -3.88 -7.81 24.05
N VAL A 321 -2.99 -6.82 24.23
CA VAL A 321 -2.04 -6.79 25.34
C VAL A 321 -2.77 -6.65 26.68
N LYS A 322 -3.77 -5.78 26.78
CA LYS A 322 -4.58 -5.57 27.99
C LYS A 322 -5.36 -6.81 28.40
N ASN A 323 -5.84 -7.58 27.44
CA ASN A 323 -6.54 -8.84 27.64
C ASN A 323 -5.57 -10.02 27.87
N ASN A 324 -4.44 -9.76 28.55
CA ASN A 324 -3.43 -10.76 28.90
C ASN A 324 -2.96 -11.60 27.71
N CYS A 325 -2.65 -10.91 26.60
CA CYS A 325 -2.26 -11.51 25.34
C CYS A 325 -3.30 -12.52 24.80
N GLY A 326 -4.55 -12.11 24.76
CA GLY A 326 -5.66 -12.87 24.24
C GLY A 326 -6.21 -13.96 25.17
N LYS A 327 -5.56 -14.25 26.30
CA LYS A 327 -6.01 -15.31 27.24
C LYS A 327 -7.35 -15.00 27.90
N ASP A 328 -7.64 -13.72 28.12
CA ASP A 328 -8.87 -13.25 28.73
C ASP A 328 -9.93 -12.85 27.69
N ALA A 329 -9.58 -12.90 26.41
CA ALA A 329 -10.51 -12.64 25.31
C ALA A 329 -11.32 -13.91 25.02
N GLN A 330 -12.64 -13.81 25.11
CA GLN A 330 -13.53 -14.84 24.57
C GLN A 330 -13.59 -14.67 23.05
N LYS A 331 -12.58 -15.19 22.31
CA LYS A 331 -12.70 -15.28 20.86
C LYS A 331 -13.81 -16.29 20.55
N SER A 332 -14.81 -15.85 19.80
CA SER A 332 -15.83 -16.74 19.26
C SER A 332 -15.16 -17.75 18.32
N ASP A 333 -15.49 -19.03 18.45
CA ASP A 333 -15.04 -20.05 17.48
C ASP A 333 -15.73 -19.88 16.12
N LYS A 334 -16.75 -19.03 16.03
CA LYS A 334 -17.51 -18.79 14.81
C LYS A 334 -16.86 -17.76 13.91
N VAL A 335 -16.13 -18.25 12.92
CA VAL A 335 -15.54 -17.43 11.87
C VAL A 335 -16.52 -17.27 10.71
N VAL A 336 -16.74 -16.03 10.25
CA VAL A 336 -17.52 -15.70 9.05
C VAL A 336 -16.55 -15.28 7.96
N GLU A 337 -16.60 -15.95 6.80
CA GLU A 337 -15.76 -15.61 5.64
C GLU A 337 -16.36 -14.45 4.87
N ILE A 338 -15.52 -13.50 4.42
CA ILE A 338 -15.91 -12.41 3.50
C ILE A 338 -15.42 -12.77 2.09
N LYS A 339 -16.34 -13.16 1.23
CA LYS A 339 -16.07 -13.58 -0.16
C LYS A 339 -16.06 -12.41 -1.11
N ALA A 340 -15.05 -12.37 -1.96
CA ALA A 340 -14.90 -11.45 -3.08
C ALA A 340 -15.17 -12.19 -4.39
N ILE A 341 -16.26 -11.86 -5.08
CA ILE A 341 -16.65 -12.50 -6.36
C ILE A 341 -17.16 -11.47 -7.36
N ASP A 342 -17.42 -11.86 -8.59
CA ASP A 342 -18.11 -11.09 -9.62
C ASP A 342 -17.66 -9.62 -9.72
N GLY A 343 -16.41 -9.43 -10.11
CA GLY A 343 -15.81 -8.10 -10.29
C GLY A 343 -15.05 -7.55 -9.07
N VAL A 344 -15.18 -8.15 -7.87
CA VAL A 344 -14.36 -7.83 -6.70
C VAL A 344 -13.14 -8.74 -6.67
N ARG A 345 -11.95 -8.17 -6.51
CA ARG A 345 -10.69 -8.95 -6.54
C ARG A 345 -10.33 -9.57 -5.21
N TYR A 346 -10.54 -8.86 -4.12
CA TYR A 346 -10.22 -9.24 -2.74
C TYR A 346 -10.97 -8.36 -1.76
N THR A 347 -11.06 -8.78 -0.52
CA THR A 347 -11.57 -7.98 0.61
C THR A 347 -10.54 -7.94 1.74
N VAL A 348 -10.51 -6.85 2.49
CA VAL A 348 -9.76 -6.69 3.74
C VAL A 348 -10.71 -6.08 4.77
N PRO A 349 -10.96 -6.81 5.87
CA PRO A 349 -10.51 -8.16 6.20
C PRO A 349 -11.14 -9.24 5.31
N SER A 350 -10.59 -10.47 5.38
CA SER A 350 -11.10 -11.64 4.65
C SER A 350 -11.98 -12.56 5.50
N THR A 351 -11.88 -12.44 6.81
CA THR A 351 -12.67 -13.17 7.81
C THR A 351 -13.06 -12.25 8.96
N ILE A 352 -14.13 -12.58 9.66
CA ILE A 352 -14.53 -11.84 10.86
C ILE A 352 -15.07 -12.77 11.95
N HIS A 353 -14.89 -12.35 13.20
CA HIS A 353 -15.58 -12.87 14.37
C HIS A 353 -16.59 -11.81 14.81
N VAL A 354 -17.86 -12.01 14.52
CA VAL A 354 -18.90 -10.98 14.74
C VAL A 354 -18.91 -10.48 16.17
N ASP A 355 -18.70 -11.39 17.14
CA ASP A 355 -18.68 -11.05 18.56
C ASP A 355 -17.56 -10.08 18.95
N ASN A 356 -16.42 -10.13 18.21
CA ASN A 356 -15.22 -9.31 18.49
C ASN A 356 -15.19 -7.99 17.73
N MET A 357 -15.97 -7.85 16.65
CA MET A 357 -15.93 -6.64 15.85
C MET A 357 -16.48 -5.42 16.58
N ALA A 358 -15.99 -4.24 16.22
CA ALA A 358 -16.57 -2.97 16.65
C ALA A 358 -17.99 -2.79 16.06
N ASP A 359 -18.76 -1.81 16.55
CA ASP A 359 -20.12 -1.53 16.06
C ASP A 359 -20.20 -1.39 14.54
N LEU A 360 -19.15 -0.85 13.94
CA LEU A 360 -18.98 -0.69 12.51
C LEU A 360 -17.64 -1.29 12.05
N LEU A 361 -17.68 -2.05 10.96
CA LEU A 361 -16.50 -2.57 10.30
C LEU A 361 -16.46 -2.07 8.86
N THR A 362 -15.35 -1.43 8.48
CA THR A 362 -15.10 -1.06 7.10
C THR A 362 -14.38 -2.22 6.39
N VAL A 363 -15.04 -2.78 5.39
CA VAL A 363 -14.43 -3.77 4.49
C VAL A 363 -13.97 -3.05 3.22
N ARG A 364 -12.67 -3.05 2.97
CA ARG A 364 -12.05 -2.44 1.80
C ARG A 364 -11.78 -3.47 0.71
N PHE A 365 -11.90 -3.04 -0.54
CA PHE A 365 -11.69 -3.92 -1.69
C PHE A 365 -11.31 -3.13 -2.95
N ARG A 366 -10.83 -3.82 -3.98
CA ARG A 366 -10.65 -3.27 -5.33
C ARG A 366 -11.41 -4.10 -6.35
N VAL A 367 -11.85 -3.42 -7.40
CA VAL A 367 -12.50 -4.07 -8.54
C VAL A 367 -11.48 -4.60 -9.56
N GLY A 368 -11.86 -5.60 -10.34
CA GLY A 368 -11.03 -6.25 -11.34
C GLY A 368 -11.00 -5.59 -12.72
N GLY A 369 -11.91 -4.65 -12.96
CA GLY A 369 -12.07 -3.92 -14.22
C GLY A 369 -12.73 -2.57 -14.01
N VAL A 370 -12.97 -1.84 -15.10
CA VAL A 370 -13.73 -0.59 -15.06
C VAL A 370 -15.22 -0.91 -15.19
N PHE A 371 -15.98 -0.56 -14.16
CA PHE A 371 -17.44 -0.72 -14.11
C PHE A 371 -18.11 0.64 -14.18
N LYS A 372 -19.15 0.76 -15.01
CA LYS A 372 -19.93 1.99 -15.17
C LYS A 372 -21.40 1.73 -14.86
N ASN A 373 -22.00 2.61 -14.06
CA ASN A 373 -23.40 2.52 -13.66
C ASN A 373 -23.78 1.17 -13.02
N SER A 374 -22.85 0.59 -12.26
CA SER A 374 -23.02 -0.71 -11.62
C SER A 374 -23.24 -0.56 -10.13
N TYR A 375 -23.53 -1.66 -9.46
CA TYR A 375 -23.88 -1.67 -8.04
C TYR A 375 -22.83 -2.46 -7.24
N ILE A 376 -22.46 -1.92 -6.07
CA ILE A 376 -21.80 -2.69 -5.02
C ILE A 376 -22.89 -3.37 -4.19
N SER A 377 -22.88 -4.69 -4.18
CA SER A 377 -23.85 -5.49 -3.44
C SER A 377 -23.18 -6.31 -2.35
N VAL A 378 -23.85 -6.36 -1.18
CA VAL A 378 -23.43 -7.18 -0.05
C VAL A 378 -24.53 -8.17 0.26
N TYR A 379 -24.15 -9.44 0.43
CA TYR A 379 -25.03 -10.52 0.80
C TYR A 379 -24.61 -11.11 2.14
N LEU A 380 -25.58 -11.45 2.97
CA LEU A 380 -25.39 -12.32 4.13
C LEU A 380 -25.93 -13.70 3.72
N ASN A 381 -25.06 -14.69 3.65
CA ASN A 381 -25.32 -15.94 2.95
C ASN A 381 -25.88 -15.64 1.54
N ASP A 382 -27.13 -15.98 1.27
CA ASP A 382 -27.78 -15.75 -0.03
C ASP A 382 -28.69 -14.51 -0.05
N GLU A 383 -28.87 -13.79 1.07
CA GLU A 383 -29.74 -12.63 1.18
C GLU A 383 -29.00 -11.33 0.92
N ARG A 384 -29.48 -10.55 -0.06
CA ARG A 384 -28.90 -9.23 -0.39
C ARG A 384 -29.33 -8.18 0.63
N VAL A 385 -28.38 -7.66 1.42
CA VAL A 385 -28.63 -6.65 2.46
C VAL A 385 -28.19 -5.24 2.09
N GLN A 386 -27.27 -5.09 1.12
CA GLN A 386 -26.87 -3.79 0.60
C GLN A 386 -26.81 -3.83 -0.93
N HIS A 387 -27.20 -2.72 -1.56
CA HIS A 387 -27.18 -2.54 -3.01
C HIS A 387 -27.00 -1.06 -3.32
N ARG A 388 -25.75 -0.63 -3.58
CA ARG A 388 -25.39 0.77 -3.72
C ARG A 388 -24.85 1.07 -5.11
N ARG A 389 -25.53 1.94 -5.85
CA ARG A 389 -25.11 2.37 -7.18
C ARG A 389 -23.82 3.21 -7.12
N LYS A 390 -22.93 2.94 -8.06
CA LYS A 390 -21.72 3.71 -8.36
C LYS A 390 -21.72 4.09 -9.84
N GLN A 391 -21.39 5.35 -10.14
CA GLN A 391 -21.30 5.82 -11.52
C GLN A 391 -20.10 5.22 -12.24
N VAL A 392 -18.96 5.17 -11.54
CA VAL A 392 -17.71 4.59 -12.05
C VAL A 392 -16.96 3.92 -10.89
N MET A 393 -16.41 2.76 -11.14
CA MET A 393 -15.43 2.08 -10.29
C MET A 393 -14.26 1.63 -11.17
N ALA A 394 -13.04 1.85 -10.72
CA ALA A 394 -11.83 1.50 -11.46
C ALA A 394 -10.84 0.73 -10.58
N PRO A 395 -9.98 -0.14 -11.14
CA PRO A 395 -9.01 -0.93 -10.38
C PRO A 395 -8.00 -0.09 -9.60
N GLY A 396 -7.76 1.16 -10.00
CA GLY A 396 -6.87 2.11 -9.33
C GLY A 396 -7.44 2.70 -8.05
N GLU A 397 -8.77 2.65 -7.86
CA GLU A 397 -9.45 3.27 -6.72
C GLU A 397 -9.91 2.22 -5.70
N MET A 398 -9.74 2.54 -4.41
CA MET A 398 -10.20 1.70 -3.31
C MET A 398 -11.69 1.92 -3.08
N GLU A 399 -12.46 0.83 -3.07
CA GLU A 399 -13.86 0.82 -2.68
C GLU A 399 -14.03 0.26 -1.28
N GLN A 400 -15.16 0.60 -0.65
CA GLN A 400 -15.47 0.11 0.68
C GLN A 400 -16.97 -0.11 0.90
N VAL A 401 -17.28 -1.07 1.78
CA VAL A 401 -18.60 -1.26 2.38
C VAL A 401 -18.49 -1.23 3.89
N ILE A 402 -19.55 -0.79 4.56
CA ILE A 402 -19.62 -0.74 6.01
C ILE A 402 -20.59 -1.82 6.48
N LEU A 403 -20.10 -2.71 7.33
CA LEU A 403 -20.90 -3.72 8.02
C LEU A 403 -21.22 -3.22 9.43
N LYS A 404 -22.47 -3.41 9.87
CA LYS A 404 -22.91 -3.04 11.22
C LYS A 404 -23.02 -4.31 12.07
N LYS A 405 -22.36 -4.34 13.21
CA LYS A 405 -22.38 -5.48 14.13
C LYS A 405 -23.78 -5.96 14.44
N LYS A 406 -24.68 -5.05 14.82
CA LYS A 406 -26.06 -5.36 15.15
C LYS A 406 -26.84 -6.07 14.02
N ASP A 407 -26.54 -5.75 12.76
CA ASP A 407 -27.23 -6.35 11.62
C ASP A 407 -26.71 -7.78 11.38
N LEU A 408 -25.41 -8.04 11.67
CA LEU A 408 -24.79 -9.36 11.58
C LEU A 408 -25.20 -10.26 12.76
N GLU A 409 -25.30 -9.73 13.98
CA GLU A 409 -25.75 -10.45 15.17
C GLU A 409 -27.22 -10.87 15.06
N ALA A 410 -28.03 -10.05 14.42
CA ALA A 410 -29.46 -10.33 14.20
C ALA A 410 -29.69 -11.42 13.13
N TYR A 411 -28.67 -11.74 12.31
CA TYR A 411 -28.80 -12.72 11.23
C TYR A 411 -28.50 -14.13 11.71
N GLU A 412 -29.54 -14.96 11.86
CA GLU A 412 -29.38 -16.33 12.31
C GLU A 412 -28.64 -17.19 11.26
N GLY A 413 -27.66 -17.99 11.72
CA GLY A 413 -26.94 -18.91 10.85
C GLY A 413 -26.00 -18.24 9.84
N LEU A 414 -25.50 -17.04 10.12
CA LEU A 414 -24.53 -16.35 9.25
C LEU A 414 -23.23 -17.19 9.12
N GLU A 415 -22.89 -17.58 7.90
CA GLU A 415 -21.66 -18.33 7.58
C GLU A 415 -20.75 -17.55 6.64
N THR A 416 -21.34 -16.79 5.70
CA THR A 416 -20.59 -16.06 4.69
C THR A 416 -21.16 -14.66 4.46
N ILE A 417 -20.26 -13.71 4.19
CA ILE A 417 -20.59 -12.39 3.68
C ILE A 417 -20.00 -12.29 2.27
N THR A 418 -20.81 -11.95 1.28
CA THR A 418 -20.35 -11.85 -0.11
C THR A 418 -20.39 -10.40 -0.56
N VAL A 419 -19.28 -9.91 -1.09
CA VAL A 419 -19.18 -8.60 -1.75
C VAL A 419 -18.97 -8.83 -3.25
N LYS A 420 -19.84 -8.26 -4.08
CA LYS A 420 -19.76 -8.38 -5.54
C LYS A 420 -20.24 -7.12 -6.26
N ILE A 421 -19.90 -7.04 -7.55
CA ILE A 421 -20.39 -6.00 -8.47
C ILE A 421 -21.50 -6.60 -9.30
N GLU A 422 -22.62 -5.88 -9.38
CA GLU A 422 -23.79 -6.26 -10.19
C GLU A 422 -24.10 -5.18 -11.22
N GLU A 423 -24.50 -5.61 -12.42
CA GLU A 423 -25.17 -4.77 -13.39
C GLU A 423 -26.68 -4.75 -13.08
N GLU A 424 -27.42 -3.78 -13.60
CA GLU A 424 -28.87 -3.66 -13.39
C GLU A 424 -29.64 -4.88 -13.92
#